data_0314b3c9c6794853f50bae86df3fe33f
#
_entry.id   0314b3c9c6794853f50bae86df3fe33f
#
_cell.length_a   1.000
_cell.length_b   1.000
_cell.length_c   1.000
_cell.angle_alpha   90.00
_cell.angle_beta   90.00
_cell.angle_gamma   90.00
#
_symmetry.space_group_name_H-M   'P 1'
#
loop_
_entity.id
_entity.type
_entity.pdbx_description
1 polymer ?
#
loop_
_entity_poly.entity_id
_entity_poly.type
_entity_poly.pdbx_seq_one_letter_code
_entity_poly.pdbx_strand_id
1 'polypeptide(L)'
;MKNRRGLGVIISVFFMTFIVLGAIWGHQHPTISSHEKQLTFLKEHEADMTQFIKAQNPKIESVQFDWDSVETGYIGNGTPQGGGKILTIYGTFNGFSDSSWMLGFAMDKGKIVLESMSMFQPLRVGGMIYE
;
A
#
# COMPACT_ATOMS: atom_id res chain seq x y z
N MET A 1 46.69 2.19 1.35
CA MET A 1 45.77 3.26 1.03
C MET A 1 45.17 3.22 -0.35
N LYS A 2 45.92 2.83 -1.36
CA LYS A 2 45.41 2.65 -2.71
C LYS A 2 44.29 1.60 -2.75
N ASN A 3 44.38 0.54 -1.94
CA ASN A 3 43.40 -0.53 -1.92
C ASN A 3 42.03 -0.08 -1.38
N ARG A 4 42.01 0.88 -0.47
CA ARG A 4 40.75 1.39 0.06
C ARG A 4 40.00 2.23 -0.95
N ARG A 5 40.71 3.03 -1.76
CA ARG A 5 40.09 3.84 -2.80
C ARG A 5 39.57 2.94 -3.93
N GLY A 6 40.37 1.93 -4.31
CA GLY A 6 39.94 0.98 -5.32
C GLY A 6 38.72 0.17 -4.87
N LEU A 7 38.68 -0.23 -3.61
CA LEU A 7 37.56 -0.98 -3.07
C LEU A 7 36.29 -0.14 -3.03
N GLY A 8 36.39 1.14 -2.62
CA GLY A 8 35.22 2.02 -2.61
C GLY A 8 34.67 2.28 -4.00
N VAL A 9 35.55 2.47 -4.98
CA VAL A 9 35.13 2.68 -6.37
C VAL A 9 34.47 1.41 -6.92
N ILE A 10 35.05 0.25 -6.66
CA ILE A 10 34.51 -1.01 -7.11
C ILE A 10 33.13 -1.25 -6.51
N ILE A 11 32.94 -0.99 -5.23
CA ILE A 11 31.64 -1.13 -4.58
C ILE A 11 30.61 -0.16 -5.21
N SER A 12 31.01 1.07 -5.47
CA SER A 12 30.15 2.08 -6.07
C SER A 12 29.70 1.67 -7.48
N VAL A 13 30.66 1.21 -8.29
CA VAL A 13 30.37 0.75 -9.65
C VAL A 13 29.47 -0.50 -9.63
N PHE A 14 29.72 -1.41 -8.70
CA PHE A 14 28.92 -2.61 -8.56
C PHE A 14 27.48 -2.27 -8.18
N PHE A 15 27.31 -1.29 -7.31
CA PHE A 15 25.99 -0.85 -6.87
C PHE A 15 25.21 -0.20 -8.03
N MET A 16 25.86 0.64 -8.83
CA MET A 16 25.22 1.25 -9.99
C MET A 16 24.86 0.21 -11.06
N THR A 17 25.74 -0.76 -11.29
CA THR A 17 25.48 -1.84 -12.22
C THR A 17 24.25 -2.65 -11.80
N PHE A 18 24.09 -2.89 -10.50
CA PHE A 18 22.95 -3.61 -9.97
C PHE A 18 21.65 -2.85 -10.22
N ILE A 19 21.65 -1.53 -10.05
CA ILE A 19 20.48 -0.69 -10.30
C ILE A 19 20.11 -0.74 -11.80
N VAL A 20 21.08 -0.65 -12.68
CA VAL A 20 20.85 -0.70 -14.13
C VAL A 20 20.29 -2.06 -14.54
N LEU A 21 20.85 -3.13 -14.01
CA LEU A 21 20.33 -4.47 -14.29
C LEU A 21 18.91 -4.64 -13.78
N GLY A 22 18.61 -4.13 -12.60
CA GLY A 22 17.26 -4.15 -12.06
C GLY A 22 16.27 -3.40 -12.94
N ALA A 23 16.65 -2.25 -13.48
CA ALA A 23 15.81 -1.49 -14.37
C ALA A 23 15.59 -2.20 -15.71
N ILE A 24 16.62 -2.81 -16.27
CA ILE A 24 16.51 -3.59 -17.50
C ILE A 24 15.62 -4.81 -17.28
N TRP A 25 15.78 -5.49 -16.17
CA TRP A 25 14.94 -6.62 -15.79
C TRP A 25 13.47 -6.21 -15.68
N GLY A 26 13.20 -5.10 -15.01
CA GLY A 26 11.86 -4.58 -14.88
C GLY A 26 11.25 -4.21 -16.24
N HIS A 27 12.08 -3.84 -17.21
CA HIS A 27 11.63 -3.49 -18.55
C HIS A 27 11.36 -4.73 -19.41
N GLN A 28 12.20 -5.77 -19.27
CA GLN A 28 12.07 -7.01 -20.05
C GLN A 28 11.09 -8.00 -19.46
N HIS A 29 10.84 -7.89 -18.16
CA HIS A 29 9.90 -8.74 -17.44
C HIS A 29 8.81 -7.87 -16.85
N PRO A 30 7.79 -7.49 -17.65
CA PRO A 30 6.66 -6.73 -17.12
C PRO A 30 5.81 -7.56 -16.15
N THR A 31 6.43 -8.52 -15.49
CA THR A 31 5.81 -9.44 -14.55
C THR A 31 5.88 -8.99 -13.11
N ILE A 32 6.17 -7.69 -12.84
CA ILE A 32 5.80 -7.16 -11.55
C ILE A 32 4.30 -7.38 -11.48
N SER A 33 3.87 -8.27 -10.59
CA SER A 33 2.47 -8.62 -10.49
C SER A 33 1.64 -7.38 -10.20
N SER A 34 0.39 -7.38 -10.61
CA SER A 34 -0.52 -6.28 -10.30
C SER A 34 -0.56 -6.04 -8.79
N HIS A 35 -0.50 -7.09 -8.01
CA HIS A 35 -0.48 -7.02 -6.56
C HIS A 35 0.75 -6.25 -6.03
N GLU A 36 1.93 -6.51 -6.59
CA GLU A 36 3.15 -5.81 -6.18
C GLU A 36 3.09 -4.31 -6.53
N LYS A 37 2.54 -3.98 -7.69
CA LYS A 37 2.34 -2.58 -8.07
C LYS A 37 1.39 -1.87 -7.12
N GLN A 38 0.34 -2.56 -6.73
CA GLN A 38 -0.64 -2.02 -5.79
C GLN A 38 0.00 -1.79 -4.42
N LEU A 39 0.78 -2.75 -3.92
CA LEU A 39 1.50 -2.60 -2.66
C LEU A 39 2.46 -1.43 -2.70
N THR A 40 3.22 -1.29 -3.78
CA THR A 40 4.17 -0.19 -3.94
C THR A 40 3.45 1.15 -3.90
N PHE A 41 2.34 1.27 -4.62
CA PHE A 41 1.54 2.50 -4.63
C PHE A 41 1.05 2.84 -3.23
N LEU A 42 0.48 1.86 -2.53
CA LEU A 42 -0.05 2.10 -1.19
C LEU A 42 1.04 2.48 -0.20
N LYS A 43 2.20 1.84 -0.27
CA LYS A 43 3.33 2.17 0.60
C LYS A 43 3.86 3.58 0.35
N GLU A 44 3.84 4.04 -0.89
CA GLU A 44 4.20 5.41 -1.22
C GLU A 44 3.21 6.42 -0.64
N HIS A 45 1.96 6.02 -0.44
CA HIS A 45 0.91 6.88 0.10
C HIS A 45 0.52 6.52 1.53
N GLU A 46 1.41 5.85 2.26
CA GLU A 46 1.15 5.46 3.64
C GLU A 46 0.80 6.65 4.52
N ALA A 47 1.50 7.77 4.35
CA ALA A 47 1.24 8.97 5.13
C ALA A 47 -0.16 9.52 4.88
N ASP A 48 -0.61 9.50 3.64
CA ASP A 48 -1.96 9.97 3.29
C ASP A 48 -3.03 9.10 3.92
N MET A 49 -2.84 7.78 3.87
CA MET A 49 -3.76 6.84 4.49
C MET A 49 -3.77 6.99 6.02
N THR A 50 -2.61 7.16 6.61
CA THR A 50 -2.49 7.37 8.06
C THR A 50 -3.24 8.61 8.50
N GLN A 51 -3.08 9.72 7.79
CA GLN A 51 -3.78 10.96 8.10
C GLN A 51 -5.29 10.80 7.94
N PHE A 52 -5.72 10.10 6.91
CA PHE A 52 -7.14 9.86 6.68
C PHE A 52 -7.77 9.09 7.84
N ILE A 53 -7.10 8.02 8.29
CA ILE A 53 -7.60 7.21 9.41
C ILE A 53 -7.59 8.01 10.71
N LYS A 54 -6.52 8.76 10.98
CA LYS A 54 -6.44 9.61 12.17
C LYS A 54 -7.53 10.66 12.21
N ALA A 55 -7.93 11.17 11.05
CA ALA A 55 -8.98 12.16 10.95
C ALA A 55 -10.36 11.60 11.34
N GLN A 56 -10.54 10.29 11.34
CA GLN A 56 -11.80 9.67 11.70
C GLN A 56 -12.07 9.72 13.21
N ASN A 57 -11.02 9.76 14.02
CA ASN A 57 -11.15 9.79 15.47
C ASN A 57 -9.89 10.40 16.09
N PRO A 58 -10.02 11.49 16.88
CA PRO A 58 -8.86 12.15 17.48
C PRO A 58 -8.12 11.29 18.50
N LYS A 59 -8.70 10.20 18.96
CA LYS A 59 -8.04 9.26 19.87
C LYS A 59 -7.02 8.38 19.18
N ILE A 60 -6.97 8.36 17.85
CA ILE A 60 -6.02 7.55 17.11
C ILE A 60 -4.67 8.27 17.11
N GLU A 61 -3.66 7.64 17.70
CA GLU A 61 -2.31 8.17 17.77
C GLU A 61 -1.38 7.51 16.75
N SER A 62 -1.63 6.24 16.44
CA SER A 62 -0.82 5.49 15.48
C SER A 62 -1.70 4.57 14.66
N VAL A 63 -1.23 4.25 13.44
CA VAL A 63 -1.96 3.39 12.51
C VAL A 63 -0.98 2.33 12.03
N GLN A 64 -1.40 1.07 12.10
CA GLN A 64 -0.64 -0.07 11.63
C GLN A 64 -1.34 -0.67 10.40
N PHE A 65 -0.56 -1.01 9.39
CA PHE A 65 -1.07 -1.55 8.13
C PHE A 65 -0.77 -3.04 8.04
N ASP A 66 -1.75 -3.80 7.62
CA ASP A 66 -1.55 -5.20 7.26
C ASP A 66 -1.38 -5.26 5.74
N TRP A 67 -0.13 -5.20 5.30
CA TRP A 67 0.18 -5.17 3.87
C TRP A 67 -0.20 -6.48 3.17
N ASP A 68 -0.30 -7.57 3.91
CA ASP A 68 -0.71 -8.86 3.37
C ASP A 68 -2.22 -8.94 3.14
N SER A 69 -2.98 -7.97 3.67
CA SER A 69 -4.43 -7.94 3.53
C SER A 69 -4.90 -7.26 2.25
N VAL A 70 -4.00 -6.69 1.47
CA VAL A 70 -4.36 -5.97 0.25
C VAL A 70 -4.94 -6.93 -0.75
N GLU A 71 -6.17 -6.66 -1.17
CA GLU A 71 -6.84 -7.48 -2.18
C GLU A 71 -7.77 -6.63 -3.05
N THR A 72 -8.09 -7.16 -4.20
CA THR A 72 -9.01 -6.51 -5.12
C THR A 72 -10.28 -7.34 -5.27
N GLY A 73 -11.37 -6.65 -5.53
CA GLY A 73 -12.66 -7.29 -5.74
C GLY A 73 -13.54 -6.39 -6.56
N TYR A 74 -14.77 -6.78 -6.72
CA TYR A 74 -15.77 -5.99 -7.43
C TYR A 74 -16.87 -5.58 -6.48
N ILE A 75 -17.26 -4.29 -6.55
CA ILE A 75 -18.45 -3.84 -5.87
C ILE A 75 -19.61 -3.89 -6.87
N GLY A 76 -20.76 -4.14 -6.36
CA GLY A 76 -21.95 -4.00 -7.13
C GLY A 76 -22.68 -5.31 -7.37
N ASN A 77 -23.72 -5.18 -8.09
CA ASN A 77 -24.73 -6.20 -8.27
C ASN A 77 -24.65 -6.85 -9.66
N GLY A 78 -23.48 -6.83 -10.27
CA GLY A 78 -23.26 -7.43 -11.57
C GLY A 78 -23.65 -6.57 -12.75
N THR A 79 -24.05 -5.32 -12.55
CA THR A 79 -24.30 -4.44 -13.67
C THR A 79 -23.00 -3.77 -14.11
N PRO A 80 -22.78 -3.58 -15.43
CA PRO A 80 -21.55 -2.97 -15.90
C PRO A 80 -21.29 -1.57 -15.36
N GLN A 81 -22.31 -0.87 -14.96
CA GLN A 81 -22.20 0.49 -14.46
C GLN A 81 -22.04 0.55 -12.94
N GLY A 82 -22.48 -0.50 -12.23
CA GLY A 82 -22.34 -0.58 -10.79
C GLY A 82 -21.19 -1.45 -10.32
N GLY A 83 -20.59 -2.21 -11.24
CA GLY A 83 -19.55 -3.16 -10.92
C GLY A 83 -18.16 -2.59 -11.04
N GLY A 84 -17.82 -1.64 -10.17
CA GLY A 84 -16.47 -1.11 -10.13
C GLY A 84 -15.52 -2.06 -9.45
N LYS A 85 -14.27 -2.09 -9.92
CA LYS A 85 -13.23 -2.81 -9.22
C LYS A 85 -12.75 -1.96 -8.06
N ILE A 86 -12.58 -2.58 -6.91
CA ILE A 86 -12.07 -1.92 -5.71
C ILE A 86 -10.84 -2.62 -5.19
N LEU A 87 -10.04 -1.87 -4.44
CA LEU A 87 -8.92 -2.40 -3.69
C LEU A 87 -9.17 -2.09 -2.22
N THR A 88 -8.94 -3.06 -1.36
CA THR A 88 -9.12 -2.89 0.08
C THR A 88 -7.84 -3.24 0.83
N ILE A 89 -7.65 -2.59 1.96
CA ILE A 89 -6.55 -2.86 2.88
C ILE A 89 -7.08 -2.71 4.30
N TYR A 90 -6.60 -3.58 5.18
CA TYR A 90 -6.96 -3.61 6.59
C TYR A 90 -5.76 -3.27 7.46
N GLY A 91 -6.04 -2.94 8.69
CA GLY A 91 -5.00 -2.75 9.67
C GLY A 91 -5.55 -2.60 11.07
N THR A 92 -4.66 -2.19 11.96
CA THR A 92 -4.96 -1.91 13.35
C THR A 92 -4.59 -0.47 13.67
N PHE A 93 -4.89 -0.01 14.87
CA PHE A 93 -4.51 1.33 15.31
C PHE A 93 -4.16 1.32 16.79
N ASN A 94 -3.35 2.31 17.20
CA ASN A 94 -2.89 2.49 18.58
C ASN A 94 -2.22 1.24 19.18
N GLY A 95 -1.73 0.34 18.34
CA GLY A 95 -1.13 -0.90 18.80
C GLY A 95 -2.10 -1.90 19.39
N PHE A 96 -3.40 -1.66 19.28
CA PHE A 96 -4.41 -2.60 19.78
C PHE A 96 -4.52 -3.78 18.84
N SER A 97 -4.18 -4.98 19.31
CA SER A 97 -4.21 -6.18 18.49
C SER A 97 -5.62 -6.59 18.06
N ASP A 98 -6.62 -6.16 18.82
CA ASP A 98 -8.03 -6.45 18.55
C ASP A 98 -8.75 -5.29 17.84
N SER A 99 -8.02 -4.30 17.36
CA SER A 99 -8.58 -3.19 16.59
C SER A 99 -8.61 -3.50 15.11
N SER A 100 -9.46 -2.79 14.40
CA SER A 100 -9.52 -2.95 12.95
C SER A 100 -10.02 -1.69 12.27
N TRP A 101 -9.49 -1.46 11.08
CA TRP A 101 -10.00 -0.48 10.14
C TRP A 101 -9.90 -1.08 8.74
N MET A 102 -10.71 -0.58 7.84
CA MET A 102 -10.70 -1.02 6.45
C MET A 102 -10.84 0.17 5.54
N LEU A 103 -9.83 0.39 4.70
CA LEU A 103 -9.87 1.38 3.65
C LEU A 103 -10.17 0.73 2.31
N GLY A 104 -10.90 1.44 1.49
CA GLY A 104 -11.15 1.01 0.13
C GLY A 104 -10.87 2.12 -0.86
N PHE A 105 -10.47 1.73 -2.05
CA PHE A 105 -10.15 2.61 -3.15
C PHE A 105 -10.85 2.09 -4.40
N ALA A 106 -11.40 3.01 -5.20
CA ALA A 106 -11.83 2.65 -6.53
C ALA A 106 -10.60 2.40 -7.42
N MET A 107 -10.73 1.51 -8.37
CA MET A 107 -9.71 1.28 -9.37
C MET A 107 -10.25 1.62 -10.74
N ASP A 108 -9.44 2.32 -11.52
CA ASP A 108 -9.77 2.69 -12.89
C ASP A 108 -8.64 2.22 -13.81
N LYS A 109 -8.99 1.35 -14.75
CA LYS A 109 -8.05 0.81 -15.74
C LYS A 109 -6.78 0.23 -15.10
N GLY A 110 -6.96 -0.48 -13.99
CA GLY A 110 -5.88 -1.10 -13.25
C GLY A 110 -5.09 -0.17 -12.35
N LYS A 111 -5.52 1.08 -12.21
CA LYS A 111 -4.86 2.06 -11.36
C LYS A 111 -5.71 2.40 -10.15
N ILE A 112 -5.04 2.60 -9.02
CA ILE A 112 -5.71 3.00 -7.79
C ILE A 112 -6.02 4.49 -7.86
N VAL A 113 -7.29 4.85 -7.60
CA VAL A 113 -7.71 6.26 -7.56
C VAL A 113 -7.59 6.73 -6.12
N LEU A 114 -6.53 7.48 -5.82
CA LEU A 114 -6.23 7.89 -4.45
C LEU A 114 -7.34 8.74 -3.85
N GLU A 115 -7.95 9.60 -4.65
CA GLU A 115 -9.01 10.50 -4.22
C GLU A 115 -10.29 9.77 -3.79
N SER A 116 -10.41 8.50 -4.17
CA SER A 116 -11.57 7.68 -3.81
C SER A 116 -11.42 7.00 -2.45
N MET A 117 -10.31 7.23 -1.75
CA MET A 117 -10.05 6.65 -0.44
C MET A 117 -11.24 6.87 0.50
N SER A 118 -11.72 5.80 1.09
CA SER A 118 -12.85 5.87 2.02
C SER A 118 -12.78 4.75 3.03
N MET A 119 -13.43 4.97 4.17
CA MET A 119 -13.58 3.93 5.19
C MET A 119 -14.71 3.00 4.76
N PHE A 120 -14.37 1.73 4.56
CA PHE A 120 -15.38 0.73 4.19
C PHE A 120 -16.02 0.07 5.40
N GLN A 121 -15.38 0.18 6.56
CA GLN A 121 -15.92 -0.30 7.83
C GLN A 121 -15.57 0.71 8.91
N PRO A 122 -16.41 0.86 9.94
CA PRO A 122 -16.07 1.73 11.05
C PRO A 122 -14.87 1.19 11.83
N LEU A 123 -14.20 2.10 12.55
CA LEU A 123 -13.14 1.70 13.46
C LEU A 123 -13.73 0.81 14.55
N ARG A 124 -13.05 -0.30 14.84
CA ARG A 124 -13.52 -1.27 15.84
C ARG A 124 -12.39 -1.67 16.78
N VAL A 125 -12.75 -1.95 18.02
CA VAL A 125 -11.86 -2.55 18.99
C VAL A 125 -12.64 -3.67 19.69
N GLY A 126 -12.10 -4.89 19.68
CA GLY A 126 -12.78 -6.04 20.26
C GLY A 126 -14.12 -6.34 19.62
N GLY A 127 -14.30 -6.01 18.34
CA GLY A 127 -15.56 -6.21 17.62
C GLY A 127 -16.60 -5.12 17.83
N MET A 128 -16.31 -4.13 18.68
CA MET A 128 -17.22 -3.01 18.96
C MET A 128 -16.74 -1.75 18.27
N ILE A 129 -17.69 -0.90 17.87
CA ILE A 129 -17.36 0.37 17.24
C ILE A 129 -16.56 1.23 18.22
N TYR A 130 -15.46 1.79 17.74
CA TYR A 130 -14.58 2.63 18.52
C TYR A 130 -14.98 4.09 18.34
N GLU A 131 -15.40 4.70 19.43
CA GLU A 131 -15.82 6.11 19.46
C GLU A 131 -14.94 6.98 20.34
#